data_8906999032ecea69d97efe8ec635c7cb
#
_entry.id   8906999032ecea69d97efe8ec635c7cb
#
_cell.length_a   1.000
_cell.length_b   1.000
_cell.length_c   1.000
_cell.angle_alpha   90.00
_cell.angle_beta   90.00
_cell.angle_gamma   90.00
#
_symmetry.space_group_name_H-M   'P 1'
#
loop_
_entity.id
_entity.type
_entity.pdbx_description
1 polymer ?
#
loop_
_entity_poly.entity_id
_entity_poly.type
_entity_poly.pdbx_seq_one_letter_code
_entity_poly.pdbx_strand_id
1 'polypeptide(L)'
;GRKWRISNITDGVITLMGGGAVVGNIPPGLPQLQVPYFDMSYFWALLPSAIVMALIGFMEATSISKAIAAQTGERIDTSKELVGQGLGNIVGSFFGSYTVSGSFSRSAVAARTGAKTGLFAIISAVGVMVVLLFLTPYLYHLPQAVLAVIVMTAVFGLIRVQPLVQAWKVERPAAVIGVITFLATLYLAPDLANGILLGV
;
A
#
# COMPACT_ATOMS: atom_id res chain seq x y z
N GLY A 1 -12.60 -27.85 -24.08
CA GLY A 1 -11.34 -27.61 -24.75
C GLY A 1 -10.55 -26.51 -24.05
N ARG A 2 -9.25 -26.70 -23.82
CA ARG A 2 -8.38 -25.67 -23.26
C ARG A 2 -8.28 -24.51 -24.25
N LYS A 3 -8.62 -23.29 -23.82
CA LYS A 3 -8.39 -22.09 -24.61
C LYS A 3 -6.95 -21.64 -24.41
N TRP A 4 -6.22 -21.51 -25.52
CA TRP A 4 -4.86 -20.98 -25.53
C TRP A 4 -4.90 -19.51 -25.94
N ARG A 5 -4.10 -18.69 -25.29
CA ARG A 5 -3.94 -17.27 -25.62
C ARG A 5 -2.49 -17.04 -26.03
N ILE A 6 -2.28 -16.33 -27.12
CA ILE A 6 -0.95 -15.84 -27.52
C ILE A 6 -0.55 -14.76 -26.50
N SER A 7 0.53 -14.97 -25.78
CA SER A 7 1.03 -14.07 -24.76
C SER A 7 2.03 -13.06 -25.31
N ASN A 8 2.94 -13.54 -26.16
CA ASN A 8 3.96 -12.68 -26.77
C ASN A 8 4.47 -13.30 -28.07
N ILE A 9 4.95 -12.44 -28.97
CA ILE A 9 5.64 -12.85 -30.21
C ILE A 9 6.97 -12.11 -30.22
N THR A 10 8.05 -12.80 -29.94
CA THR A 10 9.40 -12.23 -29.94
C THR A 10 10.31 -13.14 -30.78
N ASP A 11 11.04 -12.56 -31.70
CA ASP A 11 12.01 -13.26 -32.58
C ASP A 11 11.45 -14.51 -33.29
N GLY A 12 10.20 -14.45 -33.75
CA GLY A 12 9.57 -15.57 -34.45
C GLY A 12 9.07 -16.70 -33.56
N VAL A 13 9.21 -16.58 -32.24
CA VAL A 13 8.70 -17.53 -31.26
C VAL A 13 7.35 -17.05 -30.72
N ILE A 14 6.32 -17.87 -30.90
CA ILE A 14 4.98 -17.61 -30.34
C ILE A 14 4.88 -18.30 -28.98
N THR A 15 4.77 -17.51 -27.93
CA THR A 15 4.53 -18.04 -26.59
C THR A 15 3.03 -18.19 -26.36
N LEU A 16 2.58 -19.41 -26.17
CA LEU A 16 1.18 -19.74 -25.87
C LEU A 16 0.99 -19.91 -24.36
N MET A 17 0.05 -19.21 -23.80
CA MET A 17 -0.39 -19.41 -22.41
C MET A 17 -1.72 -20.16 -22.39
N GLY A 18 -1.75 -21.28 -21.68
CA GLY A 18 -2.96 -22.05 -21.41
C GLY A 18 -3.40 -21.85 -19.97
N GLY A 19 -4.65 -21.43 -19.77
CA GLY A 19 -5.20 -21.15 -18.44
C GLY A 19 -5.23 -19.65 -18.10
N GLY A 20 -5.50 -19.32 -16.83
CA GLY A 20 -5.45 -17.94 -16.32
C GLY A 20 -4.00 -17.44 -16.20
N ALA A 21 -3.82 -16.11 -16.21
CA ALA A 21 -2.53 -15.49 -15.96
C ALA A 21 -2.00 -15.87 -14.56
N VAL A 22 -0.72 -16.22 -14.49
CA VAL A 22 0.00 -16.49 -13.23
C VAL A 22 0.96 -15.35 -12.92
N VAL A 23 1.43 -15.27 -11.68
CA VAL A 23 2.38 -14.24 -11.22
C VAL A 23 3.65 -14.25 -12.06
N GLY A 24 4.11 -15.45 -12.44
CA GLY A 24 5.31 -15.60 -13.25
C GLY A 24 6.59 -15.59 -12.44
N ASN A 25 7.71 -15.30 -13.11
CA ASN A 25 9.03 -15.34 -12.48
C ASN A 25 9.23 -14.18 -11.53
N ILE A 26 9.34 -14.47 -10.25
CA ILE A 26 9.74 -13.51 -9.21
C ILE A 26 11.24 -13.75 -8.96
N PRO A 27 12.10 -12.72 -9.06
CA PRO A 27 13.51 -12.88 -8.74
C PRO A 27 13.66 -13.44 -7.31
N PRO A 28 14.38 -14.57 -7.16
CA PRO A 28 14.59 -15.15 -5.83
C PRO A 28 15.58 -14.31 -5.03
N GLY A 29 15.38 -14.25 -3.72
CA GLY A 29 16.31 -13.61 -2.81
C GLY A 29 15.83 -12.25 -2.29
N LEU A 30 16.69 -11.65 -1.50
CA LEU A 30 16.46 -10.32 -0.93
C LEU A 30 16.84 -9.22 -1.93
N PRO A 31 16.18 -8.06 -1.85
CA PRO A 31 16.57 -6.90 -2.65
C PRO A 31 18.04 -6.54 -2.41
N GLN A 32 18.76 -6.23 -3.47
CA GLN A 32 20.16 -5.82 -3.35
C GLN A 32 20.24 -4.40 -2.85
N LEU A 33 21.27 -4.12 -2.03
CA LEU A 33 21.57 -2.78 -1.60
C LEU A 33 22.02 -1.95 -2.82
N GLN A 34 21.33 -0.86 -3.08
CA GLN A 34 21.61 0.05 -4.18
C GLN A 34 21.71 1.47 -3.65
N VAL A 35 22.67 2.22 -4.13
CA VAL A 35 22.71 3.65 -3.86
C VAL A 35 21.70 4.31 -4.80
N PRO A 36 20.68 5.02 -4.27
CA PRO A 36 19.72 5.71 -5.12
C PRO A 36 20.43 6.69 -6.05
N TYR A 37 20.13 6.62 -7.33
CA TYR A 37 20.64 7.59 -8.30
C TYR A 37 19.97 8.94 -8.03
N PHE A 38 20.77 9.93 -7.72
CA PHE A 38 20.29 11.28 -7.45
C PHE A 38 20.61 12.19 -8.63
N ASP A 39 19.56 12.68 -9.29
CA ASP A 39 19.64 13.67 -10.34
C ASP A 39 18.73 14.86 -9.97
N MET A 40 19.27 16.06 -10.02
CA MET A 40 18.57 17.26 -9.63
C MET A 40 17.35 17.56 -10.52
N SER A 41 17.38 17.16 -11.78
CA SER A 41 16.26 17.34 -12.70
C SER A 41 15.06 16.45 -12.30
N TYR A 42 15.31 15.17 -11.99
CA TYR A 42 14.28 14.27 -11.48
C TYR A 42 13.80 14.67 -10.09
N PHE A 43 14.68 15.19 -9.23
CA PHE A 43 14.29 15.67 -7.91
C PHE A 43 13.17 16.73 -8.00
N TRP A 44 13.37 17.76 -8.80
CA TRP A 44 12.38 18.83 -8.95
C TRP A 44 11.09 18.34 -9.63
N ALA A 45 11.21 17.44 -10.61
CA ALA A 45 10.04 16.87 -11.28
C ALA A 45 9.17 15.98 -10.36
N LEU A 46 9.80 15.23 -9.45
CA LEU A 46 9.12 14.29 -8.56
C LEU A 46 8.70 14.92 -7.22
N LEU A 47 9.24 16.07 -6.86
CA LEU A 47 9.00 16.72 -5.57
C LEU A 47 7.50 16.96 -5.28
N PRO A 48 6.68 17.48 -6.22
CA PRO A 48 5.25 17.65 -5.95
C PRO A 48 4.54 16.33 -5.62
N SER A 49 4.82 15.28 -6.39
CA SER A 49 4.25 13.95 -6.15
C SER A 49 4.73 13.35 -4.83
N ALA A 50 5.99 13.57 -4.47
CA ALA A 50 6.55 13.10 -3.20
C ALA A 50 5.88 13.79 -2.00
N ILE A 51 5.63 15.10 -2.09
CA ILE A 51 4.91 15.85 -1.04
C ILE A 51 3.49 15.30 -0.87
N VAL A 52 2.76 15.09 -1.97
CA VAL A 52 1.41 14.54 -1.93
C VAL A 52 1.41 13.14 -1.31
N MET A 53 2.32 12.27 -1.73
CA MET A 53 2.46 10.92 -1.15
C MET A 53 2.81 10.96 0.34
N ALA A 54 3.68 11.88 0.76
CA ALA A 54 4.05 12.04 2.16
C ALA A 54 2.85 12.50 3.01
N LEU A 55 2.05 13.45 2.50
CA LEU A 55 0.84 13.92 3.17
C LEU A 55 -0.21 12.81 3.30
N ILE A 56 -0.45 12.06 2.22
CA ILE A 56 -1.39 10.92 2.25
C ILE A 56 -0.92 9.88 3.27
N GLY A 57 0.35 9.48 3.21
CA GLY A 57 0.93 8.52 4.13
C GLY A 57 0.85 8.98 5.59
N PHE A 58 1.09 10.26 5.84
CA PHE A 58 0.93 10.87 7.16
C PHE A 58 -0.52 10.81 7.66
N MET A 59 -1.47 11.21 6.83
CA MET A 59 -2.89 11.19 7.18
C MET A 59 -3.37 9.76 7.46
N GLU A 60 -2.96 8.81 6.64
CA GLU A 60 -3.27 7.39 6.82
C GLU A 60 -2.68 6.86 8.13
N ALA A 61 -1.37 7.01 8.34
CA ALA A 61 -0.70 6.54 9.55
C ALA A 61 -1.30 7.15 10.82
N THR A 62 -1.56 8.46 10.81
CA THR A 62 -2.19 9.18 11.93
C THR A 62 -3.60 8.66 12.21
N SER A 63 -4.39 8.42 11.16
CA SER A 63 -5.75 7.90 11.31
C SER A 63 -5.76 6.49 11.90
N ILE A 64 -4.86 5.62 11.44
CA ILE A 64 -4.69 4.25 11.95
C ILE A 64 -4.27 4.30 13.43
N SER A 65 -3.23 5.07 13.72
CA SER A 65 -2.69 5.21 15.08
C SER A 65 -3.75 5.71 16.05
N LYS A 66 -4.48 6.76 15.71
CA LYS A 66 -5.58 7.28 16.55
C LYS A 66 -6.71 6.28 16.72
N ALA A 67 -7.08 5.53 15.67
CA ALA A 67 -8.12 4.53 15.74
C ALA A 67 -7.75 3.37 16.69
N ILE A 68 -6.48 2.97 16.71
CA ILE A 68 -5.98 1.94 17.62
C ILE A 68 -5.83 2.49 19.03
N ALA A 69 -5.30 3.70 19.19
CA ALA A 69 -5.17 4.36 20.49
C ALA A 69 -6.53 4.49 21.22
N ALA A 70 -7.58 4.79 20.47
CA ALA A 70 -8.94 4.86 21.02
C ALA A 70 -9.44 3.50 21.56
N GLN A 71 -8.91 2.38 21.05
CA GLN A 71 -9.26 1.03 21.50
C GLN A 71 -8.37 0.52 22.62
N THR A 72 -7.08 0.86 22.59
CA THR A 72 -6.07 0.34 23.52
C THR A 72 -5.83 1.26 24.73
N GLY A 73 -6.25 2.53 24.63
CA GLY A 73 -5.98 3.55 25.64
C GLY A 73 -4.53 4.06 25.65
N GLU A 74 -3.71 3.67 24.66
CA GLU A 74 -2.33 4.11 24.55
C GLU A 74 -2.22 5.58 24.10
N ARG A 75 -1.23 6.29 24.60
CA ARG A 75 -0.88 7.63 24.12
C ARG A 75 0.05 7.50 22.93
N ILE A 76 -0.37 8.04 21.80
CA ILE A 76 0.41 8.04 20.56
C ILE A 76 1.03 9.41 20.36
N ASP A 77 2.33 9.41 20.07
CA ASP A 77 3.07 10.57 19.63
C ASP A 77 3.13 10.55 18.08
N THR A 78 2.27 11.33 17.46
CA THR A 78 2.15 11.41 16.00
C THR A 78 3.45 11.83 15.32
N SER A 79 4.27 12.65 15.99
CA SER A 79 5.56 13.10 15.46
C SER A 79 6.55 11.95 15.38
N LYS A 80 6.60 11.08 16.39
CA LYS A 80 7.46 9.89 16.37
C LYS A 80 7.03 8.88 15.31
N GLU A 81 5.73 8.69 15.12
CA GLU A 81 5.19 7.86 14.05
C GLU A 81 5.64 8.37 12.68
N LEU A 82 5.53 9.67 12.44
CA LEU A 82 5.94 10.30 11.19
C LEU A 82 7.45 10.14 10.94
N VAL A 83 8.28 10.35 11.96
CA VAL A 83 9.72 10.15 11.87
C VAL A 83 10.05 8.68 11.58
N GLY A 84 9.40 7.74 12.27
CA GLY A 84 9.57 6.30 12.03
C GLY A 84 9.21 5.90 10.60
N GLN A 85 8.10 6.40 10.09
CA GLN A 85 7.68 6.17 8.71
C GLN A 85 8.65 6.76 7.69
N GLY A 86 9.11 7.99 7.93
CA GLY A 86 10.10 8.66 7.08
C GLY A 86 11.42 7.89 7.04
N LEU A 87 11.96 7.47 8.19
CA LEU A 87 13.17 6.66 8.28
C LEU A 87 13.01 5.30 7.57
N GLY A 88 11.85 4.65 7.74
CA GLY A 88 11.55 3.41 7.03
C GLY A 88 11.58 3.57 5.51
N ASN A 89 11.02 4.65 4.98
CA ASN A 89 11.05 4.96 3.54
C ASN A 89 12.46 5.33 3.05
N ILE A 90 13.24 6.08 3.84
CA ILE A 90 14.66 6.38 3.51
C ILE A 90 15.46 5.09 3.43
N VAL A 91 15.39 4.23 4.43
CA VAL A 91 16.09 2.94 4.41
C VAL A 91 15.60 2.06 3.27
N GLY A 92 14.30 2.01 3.02
CA GLY A 92 13.70 1.25 1.93
C GLY A 92 14.21 1.70 0.56
N SER A 93 14.50 3.00 0.36
CA SER A 93 15.00 3.52 -0.91
C SER A 93 16.35 2.92 -1.31
N PHE A 94 17.20 2.57 -0.35
CA PHE A 94 18.48 1.87 -0.61
C PHE A 94 18.29 0.42 -1.06
N PHE A 95 17.11 -0.13 -0.91
CA PHE A 95 16.77 -1.47 -1.39
C PHE A 95 15.81 -1.44 -2.59
N GLY A 96 15.66 -0.27 -3.23
CA GLY A 96 14.75 -0.11 -4.37
C GLY A 96 13.27 -0.32 -4.02
N SER A 97 12.90 -0.13 -2.76
CA SER A 97 11.52 -0.27 -2.29
C SER A 97 10.65 0.88 -2.80
N TYR A 98 9.40 0.58 -3.11
CA TYR A 98 8.38 1.61 -3.25
C TYR A 98 8.11 2.29 -1.92
N THR A 99 7.54 3.50 -1.96
CA THR A 99 7.08 4.20 -0.76
C THR A 99 6.01 3.37 -0.04
N VAL A 100 6.14 3.27 1.28
CA VAL A 100 5.22 2.52 2.13
C VAL A 100 4.62 3.43 3.19
N SER A 101 3.40 3.09 3.60
CA SER A 101 2.67 3.74 4.68
C SER A 101 2.17 2.71 5.68
N GLY A 102 1.42 3.16 6.68
CA GLY A 102 0.72 2.30 7.62
C GLY A 102 -0.25 1.35 6.91
N SER A 103 -0.52 0.20 7.51
CA SER A 103 -1.50 -0.74 6.99
C SER A 103 -2.64 -0.93 8.00
N PHE A 104 -3.83 -0.46 7.64
CA PHE A 104 -5.01 -0.59 8.51
C PHE A 104 -5.33 -2.04 8.85
N SER A 105 -5.31 -2.93 7.86
CA SER A 105 -5.62 -4.35 8.05
C SER A 105 -4.61 -5.06 8.93
N ARG A 106 -3.31 -4.87 8.70
CA ARG A 106 -2.25 -5.47 9.53
C ARG A 106 -2.28 -4.93 10.96
N SER A 107 -2.45 -3.63 11.11
CA SER A 107 -2.53 -3.00 12.43
C SER A 107 -3.78 -3.45 13.19
N ALA A 108 -4.93 -3.60 12.52
CA ALA A 108 -6.14 -4.11 13.15
C ALA A 108 -5.99 -5.58 13.59
N VAL A 109 -5.33 -6.42 12.80
CA VAL A 109 -5.02 -7.80 13.20
C VAL A 109 -4.08 -7.80 14.40
N ALA A 110 -3.02 -7.00 14.38
CA ALA A 110 -2.08 -6.88 15.49
C ALA A 110 -2.79 -6.48 16.80
N ALA A 111 -3.64 -5.46 16.74
CA ALA A 111 -4.41 -5.01 17.90
C ALA A 111 -5.37 -6.09 18.43
N ARG A 112 -6.05 -6.83 17.55
CA ARG A 112 -6.95 -7.92 17.94
C ARG A 112 -6.23 -9.13 18.53
N THR A 113 -5.01 -9.42 18.08
CA THR A 113 -4.19 -10.52 18.59
C THR A 113 -3.44 -10.16 19.87
N GLY A 114 -3.60 -8.93 20.36
CA GLY A 114 -3.01 -8.48 21.61
C GLY A 114 -1.53 -8.10 21.49
N ALA A 115 -1.06 -7.75 20.30
CA ALA A 115 0.29 -7.24 20.10
C ALA A 115 0.46 -5.89 20.82
N LYS A 116 1.33 -5.85 21.83
CA LYS A 116 1.59 -4.65 22.65
C LYS A 116 2.92 -3.97 22.32
N THR A 117 3.72 -4.54 21.44
CA THR A 117 5.09 -4.04 21.17
C THR A 117 5.40 -4.08 19.68
N GLY A 118 6.36 -3.26 19.24
CA GLY A 118 6.89 -3.28 17.87
C GLY A 118 7.53 -4.63 17.46
N LEU A 119 7.73 -5.55 18.41
CA LEU A 119 8.26 -6.89 18.13
C LEU A 119 7.40 -7.66 17.11
N PHE A 120 6.09 -7.44 17.13
CA PHE A 120 5.18 -8.00 16.13
C PHE A 120 5.60 -7.65 14.71
N ALA A 121 5.95 -6.38 14.47
CA ALA A 121 6.37 -5.91 13.15
C ALA A 121 7.69 -6.54 12.73
N ILE A 122 8.64 -6.70 13.66
CA ILE A 122 9.93 -7.36 13.40
C ILE A 122 9.73 -8.83 13.05
N ILE A 123 8.94 -9.57 13.82
CA ILE A 123 8.63 -10.98 13.54
C ILE A 123 7.93 -11.12 12.21
N SER A 124 6.98 -10.23 11.90
CA SER A 124 6.30 -10.21 10.61
C SER A 124 7.27 -9.96 9.45
N ALA A 125 8.21 -9.02 9.61
CA ALA A 125 9.24 -8.73 8.60
C ALA A 125 10.17 -9.94 8.38
N VAL A 126 10.60 -10.60 9.46
CA VAL A 126 11.39 -11.84 9.37
C VAL A 126 10.59 -12.95 8.67
N GLY A 127 9.31 -13.10 8.98
CA GLY A 127 8.44 -14.05 8.30
C GLY A 127 8.36 -13.79 6.79
N VAL A 128 8.19 -12.54 6.38
CA VAL A 128 8.20 -12.16 4.95
C VAL A 128 9.56 -12.45 4.32
N MET A 129 10.66 -12.17 5.02
CA MET A 129 12.01 -12.48 4.55
C MET A 129 12.21 -13.99 4.31
N VAL A 130 11.74 -14.83 5.22
CA VAL A 130 11.77 -16.29 5.05
C VAL A 130 10.95 -16.72 3.83
N VAL A 131 9.77 -16.16 3.64
CA VAL A 131 8.93 -16.42 2.46
C VAL A 131 9.66 -16.03 1.18
N LEU A 132 10.28 -14.87 1.13
CA LEU A 132 11.02 -14.40 -0.05
C LEU A 132 12.22 -15.29 -0.37
N LEU A 133 12.91 -15.81 0.63
CA LEU A 133 14.10 -16.65 0.44
C LEU A 133 13.75 -18.09 0.01
N PHE A 134 12.70 -18.67 0.60
CA PHE A 134 12.44 -20.11 0.45
C PHE A 134 11.17 -20.42 -0.36
N LEU A 135 10.14 -19.58 -0.28
CA LEU A 135 8.83 -19.86 -0.87
C LEU A 135 8.59 -19.18 -2.22
N THR A 136 9.45 -18.26 -2.64
CA THR A 136 9.33 -17.54 -3.91
C THR A 136 9.13 -18.47 -5.12
N PRO A 137 9.85 -19.60 -5.26
CA PRO A 137 9.65 -20.51 -6.40
C PRO A 137 8.23 -21.09 -6.47
N TYR A 138 7.59 -21.29 -5.32
CA TYR A 138 6.22 -21.82 -5.26
C TYR A 138 5.17 -20.77 -5.65
N LEU A 139 5.49 -19.48 -5.49
CA LEU A 139 4.61 -18.37 -5.87
C LEU A 139 4.50 -18.19 -7.39
N TYR A 140 5.42 -18.75 -8.18
CA TYR A 140 5.38 -18.70 -9.64
C TYR A 140 4.04 -19.14 -10.22
N HIS A 141 3.48 -20.21 -9.69
CA HIS A 141 2.23 -20.81 -10.18
C HIS A 141 0.97 -20.18 -9.59
N LEU A 142 1.12 -19.14 -8.77
CA LEU A 142 -0.04 -18.48 -8.14
C LEU A 142 -0.88 -17.78 -9.21
N PRO A 143 -2.17 -18.12 -9.36
CA PRO A 143 -3.05 -17.44 -10.31
C PRO A 143 -3.24 -15.97 -9.96
N GLN A 144 -3.13 -15.08 -10.94
CA GLN A 144 -3.39 -13.65 -10.73
C GLN A 144 -4.83 -13.40 -10.24
N ALA A 145 -5.76 -14.26 -10.62
CA ALA A 145 -7.15 -14.19 -10.12
C ALA A 145 -7.21 -14.32 -8.59
N VAL A 146 -6.38 -15.17 -7.99
CA VAL A 146 -6.31 -15.32 -6.52
C VAL A 146 -5.81 -14.04 -5.87
N LEU A 147 -4.76 -13.42 -6.44
CA LEU A 147 -4.26 -12.13 -5.97
C LEU A 147 -5.33 -11.04 -6.09
N ALA A 148 -6.05 -11.00 -7.21
CA ALA A 148 -7.15 -10.05 -7.40
C ALA A 148 -8.23 -10.20 -6.33
N VAL A 149 -8.62 -11.45 -6.01
CA VAL A 149 -9.61 -11.72 -4.95
C VAL A 149 -9.08 -11.29 -3.57
N ILE A 150 -7.81 -11.56 -3.25
CA ILE A 150 -7.19 -11.13 -1.99
C ILE A 150 -7.21 -9.60 -1.89
N VAL A 151 -6.82 -8.89 -2.96
CA VAL A 151 -6.84 -7.43 -3.00
C VAL A 151 -8.26 -6.89 -2.86
N MET A 152 -9.21 -7.44 -3.60
CA MET A 152 -10.63 -7.05 -3.51
C MET A 152 -11.16 -7.23 -2.08
N THR A 153 -10.90 -8.38 -1.47
CA THR A 153 -11.35 -8.67 -0.09
C THR A 153 -10.74 -7.68 0.91
N ALA A 154 -9.46 -7.33 0.74
CA ALA A 154 -8.80 -6.34 1.58
C ALA A 154 -9.42 -4.94 1.38
N VAL A 155 -9.67 -4.54 0.14
CA VAL A 155 -10.29 -3.24 -0.20
C VAL A 155 -11.71 -3.14 0.33
N PHE A 156 -12.53 -4.19 0.17
CA PHE A 156 -13.88 -4.20 0.74
C PHE A 156 -13.87 -4.04 2.27
N GLY A 157 -12.88 -4.62 2.96
CA GLY A 157 -12.69 -4.43 4.39
C GLY A 157 -12.30 -3.01 4.81
N LEU A 158 -11.80 -2.20 3.89
CA LEU A 158 -11.41 -0.79 4.12
C LEU A 158 -12.57 0.19 3.92
N ILE A 159 -13.62 -0.21 3.21
CA ILE A 159 -14.78 0.66 2.97
C ILE A 159 -15.53 0.86 4.29
N ARG A 160 -15.36 2.04 4.88
CA ARG A 160 -16.03 2.44 6.11
C ARG A 160 -16.99 3.59 5.83
N VAL A 161 -18.27 3.30 5.80
CA VAL A 161 -19.32 4.31 5.60
C VAL A 161 -19.63 5.06 6.90
N GLN A 162 -19.35 4.44 8.05
CA GLN A 162 -19.66 5.02 9.37
C GLN A 162 -19.06 6.40 9.63
N PRO A 163 -17.76 6.68 9.32
CA PRO A 163 -17.18 8.01 9.50
C PRO A 163 -17.90 9.08 8.69
N LEU A 164 -18.31 8.75 7.46
CA LEU A 164 -19.06 9.66 6.60
C LEU A 164 -20.44 9.98 7.18
N VAL A 165 -21.15 8.96 7.69
CA VAL A 165 -22.46 9.13 8.35
C VAL A 165 -22.33 9.94 9.64
N GLN A 166 -21.25 9.75 10.41
CA GLN A 166 -20.98 10.54 11.61
C GLN A 166 -20.65 11.98 11.26
N ALA A 167 -19.78 12.22 10.26
CA ALA A 167 -19.48 13.56 9.77
C ALA A 167 -20.74 14.30 9.30
N TRP A 168 -21.66 13.61 8.63
CA TRP A 168 -22.94 14.18 8.21
C TRP A 168 -23.82 14.64 9.38
N LYS A 169 -23.73 13.94 10.53
CA LYS A 169 -24.50 14.29 11.73
C LYS A 169 -23.86 15.42 12.54
N VAL A 170 -22.54 15.53 12.52
CA VAL A 170 -21.78 16.49 13.34
C VAL A 170 -21.47 17.76 12.55
N GLU A 171 -20.96 17.64 11.35
CA GLU A 171 -20.54 18.74 10.49
C GLU A 171 -20.87 18.45 9.03
N ARG A 172 -22.04 18.90 8.59
CA ARG A 172 -22.48 18.72 7.20
C ARG A 172 -21.51 19.24 6.15
N PRO A 173 -20.88 20.44 6.33
CA PRO A 173 -19.91 20.94 5.35
C PRO A 173 -18.72 19.97 5.16
N ALA A 174 -18.17 19.43 6.23
CA ALA A 174 -17.07 18.48 6.16
C ALA A 174 -17.46 17.17 5.43
N ALA A 175 -18.68 16.68 5.67
CA ALA A 175 -19.20 15.51 4.96
C ALA A 175 -19.38 15.77 3.47
N VAL A 176 -19.86 16.94 3.07
CA VAL A 176 -20.02 17.35 1.66
C VAL A 176 -18.65 17.44 0.98
N ILE A 177 -17.68 18.08 1.62
CA ILE A 177 -16.30 18.14 1.10
C ILE A 177 -15.74 16.72 0.90
N GLY A 178 -15.92 15.83 1.89
CA GLY A 178 -15.49 14.45 1.78
C GLY A 178 -16.11 13.69 0.60
N VAL A 179 -17.40 13.86 0.35
CA VAL A 179 -18.09 13.26 -0.81
C VAL A 179 -17.58 13.85 -2.12
N ILE A 180 -17.42 15.18 -2.21
CA ILE A 180 -16.92 15.86 -3.40
C ILE A 180 -15.48 15.39 -3.69
N THR A 181 -14.62 15.33 -2.68
CA THR A 181 -13.25 14.84 -2.81
C THR A 181 -13.22 13.40 -3.32
N PHE A 182 -14.06 12.52 -2.76
CA PHE A 182 -14.17 11.14 -3.19
C PHE A 182 -14.58 11.04 -4.68
N LEU A 183 -15.62 11.76 -5.07
CA LEU A 183 -16.08 11.76 -6.47
C LEU A 183 -15.07 12.37 -7.42
N ALA A 184 -14.40 13.47 -7.02
CA ALA A 184 -13.34 14.09 -7.79
C ALA A 184 -12.15 13.15 -7.98
N THR A 185 -11.72 12.46 -6.92
CA THR A 185 -10.64 11.47 -6.97
C THR A 185 -11.00 10.31 -7.90
N LEU A 186 -12.25 9.85 -7.88
CA LEU A 186 -12.72 8.79 -8.76
C LEU A 186 -12.78 9.23 -10.23
N TYR A 187 -13.21 10.48 -10.49
CA TYR A 187 -13.32 11.03 -11.85
C TYR A 187 -11.94 11.34 -12.44
N LEU A 188 -11.01 11.83 -11.64
CA LEU A 188 -9.64 12.18 -12.06
C LEU A 188 -8.68 10.97 -12.07
N ALA A 189 -9.15 9.77 -11.72
CA ALA A 189 -8.31 8.58 -11.80
C ALA A 189 -7.75 8.40 -13.23
N PRO A 190 -6.43 8.13 -13.40
CA PRO A 190 -5.45 7.70 -12.39
C PRO A 190 -4.74 8.82 -11.61
N ASP A 191 -4.99 10.11 -11.91
CA ASP A 191 -4.32 11.25 -11.28
C ASP A 191 -4.93 11.57 -9.89
N LEU A 192 -4.75 10.66 -8.95
CA LEU A 192 -5.29 10.75 -7.58
C LEU A 192 -4.84 12.00 -6.83
N ALA A 193 -3.63 12.51 -7.15
CA ALA A 193 -3.07 13.69 -6.50
C ALA A 193 -3.96 14.94 -6.70
N ASN A 194 -4.47 15.15 -7.91
CA ASN A 194 -5.33 16.28 -8.22
C ASN A 194 -6.69 16.18 -7.52
N GLY A 195 -7.24 14.97 -7.39
CA GLY A 195 -8.48 14.72 -6.66
C GLY A 195 -8.37 15.04 -5.16
N ILE A 196 -7.24 14.70 -4.55
CA ILE A 196 -6.98 14.94 -3.13
C ILE A 196 -6.73 16.42 -2.86
N LEU A 197 -5.98 17.11 -3.74
CA LEU A 197 -5.73 18.55 -3.61
C LEU A 197 -7.02 19.41 -3.66
N LEU A 198 -8.07 18.93 -4.31
CA LEU A 198 -9.38 19.59 -4.31
C LEU A 198 -10.11 19.47 -2.96
N GLY A 199 -9.74 18.53 -2.11
CA GLY A 199 -10.36 18.28 -0.81
C GLY A 199 -9.61 18.87 0.38
N VAL A 200 -8.43 19.43 0.16
CA VAL A 200 -7.60 20.08 1.17
C VAL A 200 -7.77 21.57 1.10
#